data_3eceef66dce5e569ce944fac16f85616
#
_entry.id   3eceef66dce5e569ce944fac16f85616
#
_cell.length_a   1.000
_cell.length_b   1.000
_cell.length_c   1.000
_cell.angle_alpha   90.00
_cell.angle_beta   90.00
_cell.angle_gamma   90.00
#
_symmetry.space_group_name_H-M   'P 1'
#
loop_
_entity.id
_entity.type
_entity.pdbx_description
1 polymer ?
#
loop_
_entity_poly.entity_id
_entity_poly.type
_entity_poly.pdbx_seq_one_letter_code
_entity_poly.pdbx_strand_id
1 'polypeptide(L)'
;MTRIAIVTDIHHGAPSHTKRGDTALDLLGQFADWANAQKPDLVLDLGDRISDIDTQTDLRLEGEVADVFARLNAPVYHICGNHDRDHLTVAENEEILGVDLPANGPREHYMRAM
;
A
#
# COMPACT_ATOMS: atom_id res chain seq x y z
N MET A 1 13.49 -22.06 1.93
CA MET A 1 12.04 -21.84 1.89
C MET A 1 11.74 -20.39 1.68
N THR A 2 10.85 -20.07 0.76
CA THR A 2 10.44 -18.68 0.50
C THR A 2 9.44 -18.22 1.56
N ARG A 3 9.68 -17.05 2.12
CA ARG A 3 8.76 -16.42 3.07
C ARG A 3 8.17 -15.16 2.45
N ILE A 4 6.86 -15.05 2.47
CA ILE A 4 6.14 -13.91 1.92
C ILE A 4 5.25 -13.33 3.01
N ALA A 5 5.37 -12.02 3.24
CA ALA A 5 4.47 -11.30 4.12
C ALA A 5 3.44 -10.56 3.26
N ILE A 6 2.17 -10.64 3.65
CA ILE A 6 1.08 -10.06 2.87
C ILE A 6 0.30 -9.08 3.74
N VAL A 7 0.00 -7.91 3.18
CA VAL A 7 -0.87 -6.92 3.81
C VAL A 7 -1.89 -6.44 2.78
N THR A 8 -3.11 -6.19 3.25
CA THR A 8 -4.19 -5.73 2.38
C THR A 8 -5.22 -4.95 3.19
N ASP A 9 -6.01 -4.14 2.52
CA ASP A 9 -7.16 -3.44 3.11
C ASP A 9 -6.80 -2.59 4.32
N ILE A 10 -5.76 -1.78 4.19
CA ILE A 10 -5.29 -0.89 5.24
C ILE A 10 -6.34 0.18 5.55
N HIS A 11 -6.94 0.76 4.52
CA HIS A 11 -8.01 1.75 4.62
C HIS A 11 -7.65 2.93 5.52
N HIS A 12 -6.44 3.48 5.36
CA HIS A 12 -6.01 4.64 6.14
C HIS A 12 -6.85 5.87 5.80
N GLY A 13 -7.37 6.53 6.83
CA GLY A 13 -8.21 7.71 6.69
C GLY A 13 -9.21 7.81 7.83
N ALA A 14 -10.32 8.51 7.59
CA ALA A 14 -11.38 8.63 8.59
C ALA A 14 -12.08 7.28 8.81
N PRO A 15 -12.45 6.94 10.06
CA PRO A 15 -13.18 5.70 10.31
C PRO A 15 -14.58 5.76 9.68
N SER A 16 -15.04 4.64 9.15
CA SER A 16 -16.40 4.53 8.59
C SER A 16 -16.90 3.10 8.76
N HIS A 17 -18.14 2.97 9.20
CA HIS A 17 -18.77 1.65 9.43
C HIS A 17 -17.84 0.74 10.25
N THR A 18 -17.40 -0.39 9.65
CA THR A 18 -16.51 -1.34 10.30
C THR A 18 -15.04 -1.02 10.10
N LYS A 19 -14.72 0.01 9.32
CA LYS A 19 -13.32 0.36 9.03
C LYS A 19 -12.77 1.29 10.10
N ARG A 20 -11.59 0.97 10.59
CA ARG A 20 -10.89 1.75 11.60
C ARG A 20 -9.71 2.47 10.97
N GLY A 21 -10.01 3.34 9.99
CA GLY A 21 -9.00 4.11 9.28
C GLY A 21 -8.15 5.00 10.17
N ASP A 22 -8.71 5.43 11.30
CA ASP A 22 -8.03 6.28 12.27
C ASP A 22 -6.86 5.59 12.98
N THR A 23 -6.84 4.24 12.99
CA THR A 23 -5.76 3.46 13.61
C THR A 23 -4.92 2.69 12.59
N ALA A 24 -5.26 2.81 11.32
CA ALA A 24 -4.64 2.00 10.27
C ALA A 24 -3.12 2.22 10.16
N LEU A 25 -2.67 3.46 10.30
CA LEU A 25 -1.25 3.77 10.17
C LEU A 25 -0.42 3.14 11.30
N ASP A 26 -0.95 3.15 12.52
CA ASP A 26 -0.31 2.48 13.65
C ASP A 26 -0.23 0.98 13.44
N LEU A 27 -1.31 0.38 12.94
CA LEU A 27 -1.36 -1.06 12.66
C LEU A 27 -0.39 -1.43 11.54
N LEU A 28 -0.29 -0.59 10.52
CA LEU A 28 0.68 -0.81 9.44
C LEU A 28 2.12 -0.71 9.97
N GLY A 29 2.38 0.22 10.88
CA GLY A 29 3.68 0.32 11.53
C GLY A 29 4.03 -0.95 12.32
N GLN A 30 3.07 -1.49 13.04
CA GLN A 30 3.25 -2.76 13.76
C GLN A 30 3.51 -3.92 12.79
N PHE A 31 2.80 -3.93 11.66
CA PHE A 31 3.05 -4.92 10.61
C PHE A 31 4.48 -4.80 10.08
N ALA A 32 4.95 -3.57 9.83
CA ALA A 32 6.30 -3.35 9.31
C ALA A 32 7.36 -3.85 10.29
N ASP A 33 7.19 -3.58 11.58
CA ASP A 33 8.10 -4.06 12.61
C ASP A 33 8.11 -5.58 12.69
N TRP A 34 6.93 -6.19 12.67
CA TRP A 34 6.78 -7.64 12.68
C TRP A 34 7.43 -8.26 11.43
N ALA A 35 7.14 -7.72 10.25
CA ALA A 35 7.69 -8.23 9.01
C ALA A 35 9.21 -8.16 9.00
N ASN A 36 9.79 -7.04 9.45
CA ASN A 36 11.24 -6.91 9.52
C ASN A 36 11.87 -7.94 10.46
N ALA A 37 11.17 -8.29 11.55
CA ALA A 37 11.64 -9.31 12.48
C ALA A 37 11.59 -10.72 11.86
N GLN A 38 10.60 -10.97 11.00
CA GLN A 38 10.44 -12.27 10.34
C GLN A 38 11.40 -12.46 9.16
N LYS A 39 11.97 -11.39 8.64
CA LYS A 39 12.90 -11.40 7.50
C LYS A 39 12.33 -12.14 6.28
N PRO A 40 11.17 -11.68 5.75
CA PRO A 40 10.59 -12.32 4.57
C PRO A 40 11.45 -12.04 3.33
N ASP A 41 11.28 -12.86 2.31
CA ASP A 41 11.93 -12.66 1.03
C ASP A 41 11.29 -11.51 0.25
N LEU A 42 9.98 -11.31 0.45
CA LEU A 42 9.26 -10.19 -0.14
C LEU A 42 7.98 -9.90 0.64
N VAL A 43 7.46 -8.69 0.42
CA VAL A 43 6.18 -8.24 0.99
C VAL A 43 5.23 -7.94 -0.16
N LEU A 44 4.00 -8.41 -0.06
CA LEU A 44 2.94 -8.11 -1.03
C LEU A 44 1.93 -7.18 -0.38
N ASP A 45 1.68 -6.04 -1.02
CA ASP A 45 0.62 -5.12 -0.69
C ASP A 45 -0.48 -5.28 -1.73
N LEU A 46 -1.62 -5.81 -1.31
CA LEU A 46 -2.72 -6.16 -2.21
C LEU A 46 -3.70 -5.01 -2.44
N GLY A 47 -3.38 -3.81 -2.00
CA GLY A 47 -4.17 -2.63 -2.33
C GLY A 47 -5.19 -2.25 -1.28
N ASP A 48 -6.03 -1.27 -1.64
CA ASP A 48 -6.98 -0.61 -0.73
C ASP A 48 -6.27 -0.03 0.49
N ARG A 49 -5.23 0.73 0.20
CA ARG A 49 -4.37 1.33 1.23
C ARG A 49 -5.03 2.49 1.95
N ILE A 50 -5.94 3.19 1.27
CA ILE A 50 -6.55 4.42 1.79
C ILE A 50 -8.06 4.32 1.76
N SER A 51 -8.71 5.15 2.58
CA SER A 51 -10.15 5.40 2.51
C SER A 51 -10.34 6.57 1.55
N ASP A 52 -10.83 6.32 0.37
CA ASP A 52 -10.97 7.33 -0.69
C ASP A 52 -11.94 8.44 -0.26
N ILE A 53 -11.45 9.68 -0.26
CA ILE A 53 -12.21 10.86 0.15
C ILE A 53 -12.26 11.88 -1.00
N ASP A 54 -11.11 12.42 -1.37
CA ASP A 54 -10.93 13.30 -2.51
C ASP A 54 -9.46 13.26 -2.94
N THR A 55 -9.15 13.86 -4.09
CA THR A 55 -7.80 13.77 -4.66
C THR A 55 -6.73 14.33 -3.73
N GLN A 56 -6.94 15.51 -3.16
CA GLN A 56 -5.93 16.12 -2.28
C GLN A 56 -5.70 15.30 -1.01
N THR A 57 -6.79 14.88 -0.38
CA THR A 57 -6.71 14.07 0.84
C THR A 57 -6.06 12.74 0.54
N ASP A 58 -6.45 12.10 -0.56
CA ASP A 58 -5.94 10.79 -0.94
C ASP A 58 -4.44 10.83 -1.24
N LEU A 59 -3.95 11.91 -1.87
CA LEU A 59 -2.51 12.08 -2.09
C LEU A 59 -1.75 12.10 -0.75
N ARG A 60 -2.28 12.82 0.23
CA ARG A 60 -1.68 12.89 1.56
C ARG A 60 -1.73 11.53 2.27
N LEU A 61 -2.88 10.87 2.25
CA LEU A 61 -3.06 9.59 2.90
C LEU A 61 -2.14 8.52 2.30
N GLU A 62 -2.05 8.49 0.98
CA GLU A 62 -1.17 7.54 0.28
C GLU A 62 0.30 7.81 0.63
N GLY A 63 0.68 9.09 0.72
CA GLY A 63 2.05 9.46 1.13
C GLY A 63 2.38 8.98 2.53
N GLU A 64 1.43 9.10 3.46
CA GLU A 64 1.62 8.62 4.84
C GLU A 64 1.79 7.10 4.89
N VAL A 65 1.02 6.38 4.09
CA VAL A 65 1.16 4.92 3.98
C VAL A 65 2.51 4.55 3.35
N ALA A 66 2.91 5.27 2.30
CA ALA A 66 4.19 5.03 1.63
C ALA A 66 5.37 5.20 2.57
N ASP A 67 5.31 6.19 3.46
CA ASP A 67 6.37 6.40 4.45
C ASP A 67 6.56 5.20 5.37
N VAL A 68 5.46 4.53 5.74
CA VAL A 68 5.55 3.32 6.56
C VAL A 68 6.11 2.16 5.76
N PHE A 69 5.67 1.99 4.51
CA PHE A 69 6.22 0.94 3.64
C PHE A 69 7.73 1.10 3.43
N ALA A 70 8.22 2.34 3.40
CA ALA A 70 9.65 2.60 3.23
C ALA A 70 10.51 2.07 4.38
N ARG A 71 9.90 1.75 5.53
CA ARG A 71 10.60 1.17 6.68
C ARG A 71 10.88 -0.33 6.51
N LEU A 72 10.25 -0.97 5.55
CA LEU A 72 10.45 -2.41 5.31
C LEU A 72 11.81 -2.67 4.66
N ASN A 73 12.50 -3.68 5.16
CA ASN A 73 13.81 -4.08 4.64
C ASN A 73 13.71 -4.97 3.41
N ALA A 74 12.63 -5.73 3.30
CA ALA A 74 12.41 -6.61 2.15
C ALA A 74 11.82 -5.83 0.97
N PRO A 75 11.99 -6.30 -0.26
CA PRO A 75 11.31 -5.69 -1.41
C PRO A 75 9.80 -5.77 -1.24
N VAL A 76 9.10 -4.71 -1.63
CA VAL A 76 7.65 -4.63 -1.56
C VAL A 76 7.07 -4.54 -2.95
N TYR A 77 6.09 -5.39 -3.23
CA TYR A 77 5.35 -5.35 -4.49
C TYR A 77 3.94 -4.87 -4.19
N HIS A 78 3.52 -3.82 -4.90
CA HIS A 78 2.23 -3.17 -4.69
C HIS A 78 1.27 -3.45 -5.85
N ILE A 79 0.00 -3.64 -5.52
CA ILE A 79 -1.07 -3.57 -6.50
C ILE A 79 -2.09 -2.55 -6.00
N CYS A 80 -2.93 -2.06 -6.89
CA CYS A 80 -3.97 -1.09 -6.53
C CYS A 80 -5.31 -1.77 -6.41
N GLY A 81 -5.99 -1.52 -5.29
CA GLY A 81 -7.39 -1.85 -5.13
C GLY A 81 -8.27 -0.71 -5.65
N ASN A 82 -9.58 -0.86 -5.52
CA ASN A 82 -10.54 0.15 -5.99
C ASN A 82 -10.33 1.49 -5.31
N HIS A 83 -10.16 1.49 -3.99
CA HIS A 83 -10.03 2.73 -3.22
C HIS A 83 -8.78 3.52 -3.57
N ASP A 84 -7.71 2.85 -3.98
CA ASP A 84 -6.47 3.51 -4.37
C ASP A 84 -6.59 4.25 -5.70
N ARG A 85 -7.59 3.90 -6.50
CA ARG A 85 -7.75 4.39 -7.87
C ARG A 85 -8.97 5.28 -8.07
N ASP A 86 -9.80 5.48 -7.06
CA ASP A 86 -11.01 6.28 -7.21
C ASP A 86 -10.69 7.74 -7.49
N HIS A 87 -9.70 8.30 -6.82
CA HIS A 87 -9.30 9.69 -6.97
C HIS A 87 -7.85 9.88 -7.41
N LEU A 88 -7.09 8.80 -7.50
CA LEU A 88 -5.69 8.82 -7.93
C LEU A 88 -5.50 7.91 -9.14
N THR A 89 -4.61 8.31 -10.04
CA THR A 89 -4.25 7.47 -11.17
C THR A 89 -3.24 6.40 -10.72
N VAL A 90 -3.07 5.38 -11.56
CA VAL A 90 -2.02 4.37 -11.33
C VAL A 90 -0.66 5.05 -11.28
N ALA A 91 -0.41 6.00 -12.18
CA ALA A 91 0.88 6.72 -12.23
C ALA A 91 1.13 7.51 -10.94
N GLU A 92 0.10 8.15 -10.38
CA GLU A 92 0.23 8.86 -9.12
C GLU A 92 0.55 7.90 -7.96
N ASN A 93 -0.10 6.75 -7.93
CA ASN A 93 0.21 5.71 -6.93
C ASN A 93 1.66 5.23 -7.06
N GLU A 94 2.13 5.00 -8.30
CA GLU A 94 3.51 4.57 -8.54
C GLU A 94 4.51 5.59 -8.01
N GLU A 95 4.28 6.86 -8.30
CA GLU A 95 5.17 7.93 -7.88
C GLU A 95 5.24 8.03 -6.36
N ILE A 96 4.09 8.01 -5.69
CA ILE A 96 4.03 8.14 -4.23
C ILE A 96 4.68 6.94 -3.53
N LEU A 97 4.41 5.73 -4.03
CA LEU A 97 4.96 4.51 -3.44
C LEU A 97 6.43 4.29 -3.81
N GLY A 98 6.96 5.08 -4.74
CA GLY A 98 8.33 4.92 -5.19
C GLY A 98 8.57 3.64 -5.96
N VAL A 99 7.55 3.13 -6.62
CA VAL A 99 7.65 1.90 -7.41
C VAL A 99 8.30 2.20 -8.74
N ASP A 100 9.39 1.50 -9.02
CA ASP A 100 10.11 1.63 -10.29
C ASP A 100 9.80 0.40 -11.15
N LEU A 101 8.66 0.44 -11.81
CA LEU A 101 8.21 -0.66 -12.64
C LEU A 101 8.69 -0.48 -14.08
N PRO A 102 8.95 -1.57 -14.81
CA PRO A 102 9.35 -1.49 -16.20
C PRO A 102 8.33 -0.71 -17.03
N ALA A 103 8.82 -0.04 -18.06
CA ALA A 103 7.97 0.76 -18.95
C ALA A 103 6.90 -0.09 -19.65
N ASN A 104 7.16 -1.38 -19.81
CA ASN A 104 6.21 -2.31 -20.41
C ASN A 104 6.27 -3.64 -19.66
N GLY A 105 5.38 -4.53 -19.99
CA GLY A 105 5.35 -5.86 -19.37
C GLY A 105 4.55 -5.90 -18.07
N PRO A 106 5.10 -6.47 -17.01
CA PRO A 106 4.31 -6.83 -15.82
C PRO A 106 3.73 -5.66 -15.03
N ARG A 107 4.13 -4.44 -15.33
CA ARG A 107 3.64 -3.26 -14.62
C ARG A 107 2.12 -3.25 -14.47
N GLU A 108 1.39 -3.46 -15.56
CA GLU A 108 -0.06 -3.46 -15.52
C GLU A 108 -0.61 -4.62 -14.71
N HIS A 109 0.07 -5.74 -14.72
CA HIS A 109 -0.34 -6.90 -13.92
C HIS A 109 -0.26 -6.61 -12.44
N TYR A 110 0.80 -5.96 -11.99
CA TYR A 110 0.95 -5.61 -10.58
C TYR A 110 -0.06 -4.57 -10.13
N MET A 111 -0.34 -3.58 -10.98
CA MET A 111 -1.17 -2.44 -10.59
C MET A 111 -2.66 -2.65 -10.87
N ARG A 112 -3.04 -3.72 -11.55
CA ARG A 112 -4.43 -3.98 -11.95
C ARG A 112 -4.98 -5.29 -11.45
N ALA A 113 -4.22 -6.09 -10.76
CA ALA A 113 -4.62 -7.44 -10.39
C ALA A 113 -5.89 -7.47 -9.55
N MET A 114 -6.19 -6.38 -8.90
CA MET A 114 -7.41 -6.21 -8.12
C MET A 114 -8.40 -5.38 -8.91
#